data_c4bf8babd04bafb2ec79ff08a8d3cc98
#
_entry.id   c4bf8babd04bafb2ec79ff08a8d3cc98
#
_cell.length_a   1.000
_cell.length_b   1.000
_cell.length_c   1.000
_cell.angle_alpha   90.00
_cell.angle_beta   90.00
_cell.angle_gamma   90.00
#
_symmetry.space_group_name_H-M   'P 1'
#
loop_
_entity.id
_entity.type
_entity.pdbx_description
1 polymer ?
#
loop_
_entity_poly.entity_id
_entity_poly.type
_entity_poly.pdbx_seq_one_letter_code
_entity_poly.pdbx_strand_id
1 'polypeptide(L)'
;MTLAIPNEQTITVEWFNQCFERCGIDATVSGFDAERVGTGQIGKCIRYTLRYESAAKDAPTSLVGKFPSDDESSRATGVALQNFLKEVRFYQQLQSRLSIRTPRCYYAEITGEGPEFFLLLEDLAPALQGDQSVSYTHLTLPTRYRV
;
A
#
# COMPACT_ATOMS: atom_id res chain seq x y z
N MET A 1 -3.03 20.06 -5.10
CA MET A 1 -1.58 19.88 -4.86
C MET A 1 -1.19 18.42 -5.04
N THR A 2 -0.13 18.19 -5.77
CA THR A 2 0.33 16.84 -6.06
C THR A 2 1.38 16.42 -5.04
N LEU A 3 1.23 15.21 -4.53
CA LEU A 3 2.19 14.65 -3.59
C LEU A 3 3.08 13.67 -4.36
N ALA A 4 4.39 13.86 -4.26
CA ALA A 4 5.33 13.07 -5.04
C ALA A 4 5.31 11.60 -4.63
N ILE A 5 5.59 10.73 -5.59
CA ILE A 5 5.72 9.29 -5.33
C ILE A 5 6.99 9.08 -4.51
N PRO A 6 6.90 8.55 -3.28
CA PRO A 6 8.09 8.33 -2.48
C PRO A 6 8.72 6.99 -2.82
N ASN A 7 9.99 6.83 -2.44
CA ASN A 7 10.58 5.50 -2.41
C ASN A 7 10.91 5.19 -0.94
N GLU A 8 11.44 4.01 -0.71
CA GLU A 8 11.70 3.56 0.66
C GLU A 8 12.64 4.49 1.42
N GLN A 9 13.57 5.13 0.71
CA GLN A 9 14.54 6.01 1.33
C GLN A 9 14.03 7.44 1.47
N THR A 10 13.05 7.85 0.69
CA THR A 10 12.59 9.24 0.69
C THR A 10 11.29 9.47 1.43
N ILE A 11 10.61 8.40 1.86
CA ILE A 11 9.38 8.58 2.61
C ILE A 11 9.70 9.14 4.00
N THR A 12 8.96 10.16 4.42
CA THR A 12 9.24 10.88 5.65
C THR A 12 7.97 11.12 6.43
N VAL A 13 8.12 11.61 7.66
CA VAL A 13 6.99 12.04 8.48
C VAL A 13 6.18 13.10 7.74
N GLU A 14 6.86 14.05 7.11
CA GLU A 14 6.19 15.11 6.35
C GLU A 14 5.37 14.53 5.21
N TRP A 15 5.89 13.50 4.56
CA TRP A 15 5.16 12.85 3.48
C TRP A 15 3.85 12.26 3.99
N PHE A 16 3.90 11.55 5.13
CA PHE A 16 2.70 10.99 5.73
C PHE A 16 1.70 12.08 6.10
N ASN A 17 2.19 13.18 6.65
CA ASN A 17 1.31 14.28 7.05
C ASN A 17 0.62 14.90 5.84
N GLN A 18 1.35 15.08 4.75
CA GLN A 18 0.74 15.59 3.52
C GLN A 18 -0.26 14.62 2.94
N CYS A 19 0.03 13.33 3.01
CA CYS A 19 -0.88 12.31 2.52
C CYS A 19 -2.19 12.31 3.32
N PHE A 20 -2.07 12.40 4.64
CA PHE A 20 -3.26 12.42 5.49
C PHE A 20 -4.08 13.69 5.28
N GLU A 21 -3.43 14.81 5.05
CA GLU A 21 -4.14 16.04 4.73
C GLU A 21 -4.96 15.86 3.46
N ARG A 22 -4.37 15.25 2.44
CA ARG A 22 -5.09 14.96 1.19
C ARG A 22 -6.28 14.04 1.42
N CYS A 23 -6.16 13.11 2.36
CA CYS A 23 -7.22 12.15 2.65
C CYS A 23 -8.27 12.70 3.61
N GLY A 24 -8.06 13.89 4.15
CA GLY A 24 -8.99 14.47 5.12
C GLY A 24 -8.89 13.82 6.49
N ILE A 25 -7.74 13.24 6.83
CA ILE A 25 -7.51 12.63 8.14
C ILE A 25 -6.90 13.66 9.06
N ASP A 26 -7.57 13.89 10.20
CA ASP A 26 -7.13 14.86 11.19
C ASP A 26 -6.13 14.19 12.14
N ALA A 27 -4.88 14.17 11.75
CA ALA A 27 -3.83 13.56 12.55
C ALA A 27 -2.48 14.14 12.16
N THR A 28 -1.57 14.18 13.13
CA THR A 28 -0.21 14.63 12.91
C THR A 28 0.73 13.52 13.31
N VAL A 29 1.41 12.96 12.34
CA VAL A 29 2.40 11.89 12.55
C VAL A 29 3.67 12.52 13.12
N SER A 30 4.21 11.92 14.17
CA SER A 30 5.46 12.39 14.78
C SER A 30 6.64 11.47 14.47
N GLY A 31 6.36 10.24 14.05
CA GLY A 31 7.41 9.30 13.70
C GLY A 31 6.80 8.00 13.22
N PHE A 32 7.63 7.10 12.75
CA PHE A 32 7.16 5.79 12.33
C PHE A 32 8.28 4.77 12.40
N ASP A 33 7.88 3.51 12.52
CA ASP A 33 8.79 2.38 12.40
C ASP A 33 8.44 1.65 11.11
N ALA A 34 9.45 1.13 10.43
CA ALA A 34 9.26 0.44 9.16
C ALA A 34 9.81 -0.97 9.26
N GLU A 35 9.05 -1.96 8.79
CA GLU A 35 9.54 -3.32 8.73
C GLU A 35 9.06 -3.99 7.45
N ARG A 36 9.93 -4.76 6.85
CA ARG A 36 9.56 -5.48 5.63
C ARG A 36 8.64 -6.63 5.98
N VAL A 37 7.55 -6.77 5.23
CA VAL A 37 6.57 -7.83 5.46
C VAL A 37 6.37 -8.62 4.18
N GLY A 38 6.13 -9.91 4.34
CA GLY A 38 5.88 -10.78 3.21
C GLY A 38 7.12 -11.05 2.39
N THR A 39 6.92 -11.81 1.32
CA THR A 39 8.00 -12.24 0.44
C THR A 39 7.67 -11.91 -1.01
N GLY A 40 7.08 -10.74 -1.24
CA GLY A 40 6.69 -10.34 -2.58
C GLY A 40 7.84 -10.43 -3.58
N GLN A 41 7.55 -10.96 -4.73
CA GLN A 41 8.57 -11.16 -5.76
C GLN A 41 8.63 -9.98 -6.73
N ILE A 42 7.47 -9.48 -7.12
CA ILE A 42 7.39 -8.39 -8.10
C ILE A 42 7.52 -7.04 -7.40
N GLY A 43 6.98 -6.95 -6.20
CA GLY A 43 7.08 -5.74 -5.39
C GLY A 43 7.46 -6.09 -3.98
N LYS A 44 7.77 -5.09 -3.18
CA LYS A 44 8.05 -5.29 -1.76
C LYS A 44 7.04 -4.52 -0.93
N CYS A 45 6.70 -5.09 0.22
CA CYS A 45 5.76 -4.47 1.15
C CYS A 45 6.48 -4.10 2.43
N ILE A 46 6.19 -2.89 2.92
CA ILE A 46 6.75 -2.38 4.16
C ILE A 46 5.59 -2.00 5.07
N ARG A 47 5.59 -2.51 6.28
CA ARG A 47 4.62 -2.08 7.29
C ARG A 47 5.18 -0.87 8.01
N TYR A 48 4.38 0.20 8.04
CA TYR A 48 4.71 1.41 8.75
C TYR A 48 3.82 1.49 9.99
N THR A 49 4.43 1.42 11.15
CA THR A 49 3.72 1.62 12.42
C THR A 49 3.90 3.07 12.79
N LEU A 50 2.79 3.80 12.88
CA LEU A 50 2.83 5.25 13.02
C LEU A 50 2.75 5.68 14.47
N ARG A 51 3.50 6.71 14.81
CA ARG A 51 3.39 7.39 16.09
C ARG A 51 2.84 8.78 15.83
N TYR A 52 1.95 9.23 16.68
CA TYR A 52 1.24 10.48 16.46
C TYR A 52 1.54 11.50 17.55
N GLU A 53 1.64 12.76 17.15
CA GLU A 53 1.61 13.87 18.08
C GLU A 53 0.15 14.15 18.45
N SER A 54 -0.75 14.06 17.48
CA SER A 54 -2.17 14.14 17.72
C SER A 54 -2.88 13.28 16.69
N ALA A 55 -3.98 12.65 17.08
CA ALA A 55 -4.69 11.76 16.18
C ALA A 55 -6.17 11.72 16.49
N ALA A 56 -6.97 11.80 15.43
CA ALA A 56 -8.39 11.55 15.51
C ALA A 56 -8.62 10.04 15.65
N LYS A 57 -9.86 9.68 15.99
CA LYS A 57 -10.23 8.29 16.22
C LYS A 57 -9.96 7.38 15.02
N ASP A 58 -10.11 7.92 13.82
CA ASP A 58 -9.99 7.13 12.60
C ASP A 58 -8.58 7.09 12.05
N ALA A 59 -7.61 7.67 12.75
CA ALA A 59 -6.23 7.64 12.29
C ALA A 59 -5.69 6.21 12.38
N PRO A 60 -5.06 5.69 11.32
CA PRO A 60 -4.60 4.31 11.33
C PRO A 60 -3.35 4.15 12.21
N THR A 61 -3.29 3.02 12.92
CA THR A 61 -2.13 2.69 13.73
C THR A 61 -0.97 2.23 12.86
N SER A 62 -1.28 1.48 11.80
CA SER A 62 -0.26 1.01 10.88
C SER A 62 -0.80 0.96 9.46
N LEU A 63 0.10 1.05 8.51
CA LEU A 63 -0.22 1.03 7.09
C LEU A 63 0.79 0.15 6.39
N VAL A 64 0.42 -0.35 5.21
CA VAL A 64 1.34 -1.13 4.38
C VAL A 64 1.61 -0.35 3.10
N GLY A 65 2.89 -0.10 2.84
CA GLY A 65 3.32 0.53 1.61
C GLY A 65 3.86 -0.52 0.66
N LYS A 66 3.47 -0.42 -0.61
CA LYS A 66 3.97 -1.32 -1.66
C LYS A 66 4.85 -0.53 -2.60
N PHE A 67 6.05 -1.03 -2.80
CA PHE A 67 7.08 -0.43 -3.66
C PHE A 67 7.50 -1.42 -4.72
N PRO A 68 8.18 -0.96 -5.78
CA PRO A 68 8.82 -1.89 -6.70
C PRO A 68 9.87 -2.72 -5.99
N SER A 69 10.09 -3.93 -6.49
CA SER A 69 11.11 -4.82 -5.95
C SER A 69 12.50 -4.19 -6.06
N ASP A 70 13.39 -4.59 -5.16
CA ASP A 70 14.80 -4.21 -5.25
C ASP A 70 15.50 -4.95 -6.38
N ASP A 71 14.96 -6.09 -6.79
CA ASP A 71 15.54 -6.90 -7.83
C ASP A 71 15.18 -6.36 -9.21
N GLU A 72 16.19 -6.11 -10.03
CA GLU A 72 16.00 -5.50 -11.33
C GLU A 72 15.15 -6.36 -12.26
N SER A 73 15.37 -7.67 -12.25
CA SER A 73 14.60 -8.53 -13.15
C SER A 73 13.15 -8.65 -12.71
N SER A 74 12.89 -8.61 -11.40
CA SER A 74 11.52 -8.59 -10.90
C SER A 74 10.81 -7.29 -11.27
N ARG A 75 11.53 -6.17 -11.20
CA ARG A 75 10.96 -4.89 -11.64
C ARG A 75 10.63 -4.92 -13.12
N ALA A 76 11.53 -5.46 -13.92
CA ALA A 76 11.29 -5.56 -15.36
C ALA A 76 10.09 -6.43 -15.68
N THR A 77 9.94 -7.54 -14.95
CA THR A 77 8.77 -8.40 -15.10
C THR A 77 7.50 -7.66 -14.74
N GLY A 78 7.52 -6.91 -13.65
CA GLY A 78 6.35 -6.15 -13.23
C GLY A 78 5.91 -5.12 -14.27
N VAL A 79 6.88 -4.48 -14.92
CA VAL A 79 6.57 -3.54 -15.99
C VAL A 79 6.05 -4.28 -17.22
N ALA A 80 6.74 -5.33 -17.63
CA ALA A 80 6.38 -6.07 -18.84
C ALA A 80 4.98 -6.67 -18.77
N LEU A 81 4.60 -7.17 -17.61
CA LEU A 81 3.28 -7.75 -17.40
C LEU A 81 2.26 -6.71 -16.94
N GLN A 82 2.67 -5.47 -16.79
CA GLN A 82 1.84 -4.36 -16.34
C GLN A 82 1.24 -4.61 -14.94
N ASN A 83 1.91 -5.39 -14.12
CA ASN A 83 1.42 -5.71 -12.78
C ASN A 83 1.28 -4.47 -11.91
N PHE A 84 2.29 -3.60 -11.95
CA PHE A 84 2.24 -2.36 -11.17
C PHE A 84 1.09 -1.47 -11.63
N LEU A 85 0.98 -1.32 -12.95
CA LEU A 85 -0.05 -0.46 -13.53
C LEU A 85 -1.45 -0.97 -13.20
N LYS A 86 -1.66 -2.27 -13.33
CA LYS A 86 -2.96 -2.86 -13.05
C LYS A 86 -3.35 -2.68 -11.60
N GLU A 87 -2.42 -2.90 -10.71
CA GLU A 87 -2.72 -2.78 -9.29
C GLU A 87 -3.02 -1.33 -8.90
N VAL A 88 -2.20 -0.39 -9.35
CA VAL A 88 -2.43 1.02 -9.05
C VAL A 88 -3.78 1.48 -9.63
N ARG A 89 -4.05 1.10 -10.88
CA ARG A 89 -5.31 1.47 -11.52
C ARG A 89 -6.52 0.89 -10.81
N PHE A 90 -6.38 -0.32 -10.26
CA PHE A 90 -7.45 -0.90 -9.47
C PHE A 90 -7.84 0.04 -8.32
N TYR A 91 -6.87 0.51 -7.57
CA TYR A 91 -7.15 1.37 -6.43
C TYR A 91 -7.58 2.78 -6.86
N GLN A 92 -7.10 3.25 -8.00
CA GLN A 92 -7.49 4.57 -8.47
C GLN A 92 -8.90 4.61 -9.04
N GLN A 93 -9.33 3.54 -9.70
CA GLN A 93 -10.51 3.59 -10.55
C GLN A 93 -11.62 2.62 -10.18
N LEU A 94 -11.28 1.45 -9.69
CA LEU A 94 -12.26 0.38 -9.53
C LEU A 94 -12.68 0.12 -8.10
N GLN A 95 -11.82 0.34 -7.15
CA GLN A 95 -12.08 -0.03 -5.77
C GLN A 95 -13.40 0.54 -5.25
N SER A 96 -13.65 1.81 -5.53
CA SER A 96 -14.83 2.48 -5.00
C SER A 96 -16.13 1.97 -5.63
N ARG A 97 -16.03 1.24 -6.74
CA ARG A 97 -17.19 0.71 -7.43
C ARG A 97 -17.52 -0.72 -7.05
N LEU A 98 -16.65 -1.34 -6.27
CA LEU A 98 -16.84 -2.74 -5.89
C LEU A 98 -17.48 -2.83 -4.52
N SER A 99 -18.33 -3.82 -4.34
CA SER A 99 -18.98 -4.03 -3.05
C SER A 99 -18.17 -4.98 -2.16
N ILE A 100 -17.12 -5.58 -2.67
CA ILE A 100 -16.31 -6.49 -1.88
C ILE A 100 -15.36 -5.70 -1.00
N ARG A 101 -15.01 -6.29 0.12
CA ARG A 101 -14.08 -5.67 1.05
C ARG A 101 -12.67 -5.67 0.48
N THR A 102 -12.08 -4.49 0.41
CA THR A 102 -10.68 -4.32 0.01
C THR A 102 -10.02 -3.38 1.02
N PRO A 103 -8.68 -3.41 1.14
CA PRO A 103 -8.01 -2.46 2.00
C PRO A 103 -8.29 -1.02 1.57
N ARG A 104 -8.48 -0.15 2.54
CA ARG A 104 -8.61 1.26 2.22
C ARG A 104 -7.30 1.75 1.62
N CYS A 105 -7.38 2.52 0.56
CA CYS A 105 -6.20 3.04 -0.12
C CYS A 105 -6.02 4.50 0.24
N TYR A 106 -4.84 4.84 0.77
CA TYR A 106 -4.52 6.20 1.16
C TYR A 106 -3.74 6.94 0.09
N TYR A 107 -3.07 6.20 -0.79
CA TYR A 107 -2.28 6.79 -1.86
C TYR A 107 -2.06 5.74 -2.95
N ALA A 108 -2.22 6.11 -4.20
CA ALA A 108 -2.03 5.20 -5.33
C ALA A 108 -1.55 6.01 -6.53
N GLU A 109 -0.27 5.92 -6.85
CA GLU A 109 0.29 6.64 -7.99
C GLU A 109 1.37 5.81 -8.66
N ILE A 110 1.53 6.02 -9.95
CA ILE A 110 2.52 5.32 -10.76
C ILE A 110 3.00 6.26 -11.86
N THR A 111 4.27 6.19 -12.18
CA THR A 111 4.83 6.94 -13.30
C THR A 111 4.80 6.04 -14.53
N GLY A 112 3.99 6.40 -15.52
CA GLY A 112 3.85 5.59 -16.73
C GLY A 112 3.37 4.19 -16.44
N GLU A 113 4.15 3.20 -16.82
CA GLU A 113 3.84 1.78 -16.55
C GLU A 113 4.71 1.21 -15.45
N GLY A 114 5.41 2.06 -14.74
CA GLY A 114 6.35 1.67 -13.71
C GLY A 114 7.78 1.69 -14.22
N PRO A 115 8.75 1.23 -13.42
CA PRO A 115 8.54 0.63 -12.08
C PRO A 115 8.25 1.63 -10.97
N GLU A 116 8.42 2.93 -11.18
CA GLU A 116 8.19 3.89 -10.11
C GLU A 116 6.71 3.96 -9.77
N PHE A 117 6.35 3.44 -8.61
CA PHE A 117 4.97 3.50 -8.10
C PHE A 117 4.98 3.41 -6.59
N PHE A 118 3.86 3.76 -5.97
CA PHE A 118 3.67 3.55 -4.55
C PHE A 118 2.19 3.38 -4.26
N LEU A 119 1.87 2.38 -3.43
CA LEU A 119 0.53 2.18 -2.88
C LEU A 119 0.64 2.23 -1.37
N LEU A 120 -0.22 3.00 -0.73
CA LEU A 120 -0.29 3.03 0.72
C LEU A 120 -1.68 2.55 1.13
N LEU A 121 -1.72 1.40 1.77
CA LEU A 121 -2.94 0.67 2.02
C LEU A 121 -3.17 0.45 3.50
N GLU A 122 -4.44 0.24 3.85
CA GLU A 122 -4.82 -0.19 5.18
C GLU A 122 -4.09 -1.49 5.53
N ASP A 123 -3.60 -1.58 6.77
CA ASP A 123 -2.94 -2.78 7.24
C ASP A 123 -4.01 -3.73 7.80
N LEU A 124 -4.21 -4.85 7.15
CA LEU A 124 -5.21 -5.82 7.55
C LEU A 124 -4.70 -6.87 8.52
N ALA A 125 -3.41 -6.83 8.85
CA ALA A 125 -2.89 -7.69 9.90
C ALA A 125 -3.36 -7.18 11.25
N PRO A 126 -3.58 -8.04 12.26
CA PRO A 126 -3.34 -9.47 12.24
C PRO A 126 -4.50 -10.28 11.67
N ALA A 127 -5.54 -9.63 11.18
CA ALA A 127 -6.73 -10.33 10.69
C ALA A 127 -6.39 -11.36 9.62
N LEU A 128 -5.40 -11.06 8.78
CA LEU A 128 -4.98 -11.99 7.75
C LEU A 128 -3.88 -12.93 8.20
N GLN A 129 -3.11 -12.51 9.18
CA GLN A 129 -1.89 -13.23 9.53
C GLN A 129 -2.15 -14.60 10.10
N GLY A 130 -3.09 -14.70 11.04
CA GLY A 130 -3.39 -15.96 11.69
C GLY A 130 -4.07 -16.97 10.80
N ASP A 131 -4.80 -16.50 9.84
CA ASP A 131 -5.64 -17.34 9.00
C ASP A 131 -5.14 -17.46 7.58
N GLN A 132 -3.91 -17.13 7.35
CA GLN A 132 -3.44 -17.01 5.98
C GLN A 132 -3.68 -18.26 5.15
N SER A 133 -3.38 -19.43 5.70
CA SER A 133 -3.59 -20.68 4.95
C SER A 133 -5.07 -20.99 4.77
N VAL A 134 -5.86 -20.75 5.79
CA VAL A 134 -7.30 -20.98 5.72
C VAL A 134 -7.94 -19.98 4.78
N SER A 135 -7.59 -18.72 4.94
CA SER A 135 -8.09 -17.67 4.07
C SER A 135 -7.76 -17.95 2.63
N TYR A 136 -6.56 -18.42 2.40
CA TYR A 136 -6.13 -18.76 1.08
C TYR A 136 -7.03 -19.81 0.45
N THR A 137 -7.32 -20.84 1.22
CA THR A 137 -8.19 -21.92 0.77
C THR A 137 -9.60 -21.41 0.49
N HIS A 138 -10.15 -20.69 1.44
CA HIS A 138 -11.50 -20.15 1.30
C HIS A 138 -11.61 -19.14 0.21
N LEU A 139 -10.55 -18.39 -0.01
CA LEU A 139 -10.53 -17.32 -0.98
C LEU A 139 -9.96 -17.75 -2.29
N THR A 140 -10.04 -19.03 -2.59
CA THR A 140 -9.61 -19.52 -3.89
C THR A 140 -10.25 -18.71 -5.00
N LEU A 141 -11.53 -18.48 -4.88
CA LEU A 141 -12.22 -17.63 -5.83
C LEU A 141 -11.79 -16.19 -5.73
N PRO A 142 -11.89 -15.61 -4.53
CA PRO A 142 -11.48 -14.24 -4.38
C PRO A 142 -10.01 -14.03 -4.62
N THR A 143 -9.22 -15.07 -4.57
CA THR A 143 -7.80 -14.89 -4.78
C THR A 143 -7.49 -14.27 -6.13
N ARG A 144 -8.39 -14.34 -7.03
CA ARG A 144 -8.17 -13.73 -8.31
C ARG A 144 -7.97 -12.27 -8.23
N TYR A 145 -8.57 -11.63 -7.28
CA TYR A 145 -8.42 -10.20 -7.17
C TYR A 145 -7.16 -9.79 -6.46
N ARG A 146 -6.40 -10.74 -6.00
CA ARG A 146 -5.10 -10.41 -5.46
C ARG A 146 -4.13 -10.06 -6.53
N VAL A 147 -4.47 -10.44 -7.69
CA VAL A 147 -3.60 -10.19 -8.81
C VAL A 147 -3.44 -8.72 -9.04
#